data_6d2435977599761575da0d87c85d3b26
#
_entry.id   6d2435977599761575da0d87c85d3b26
#
_cell.length_a   1.000
_cell.length_b   1.000
_cell.length_c   1.000
_cell.angle_alpha   90.00
_cell.angle_beta   90.00
_cell.angle_gamma   90.00
#
_symmetry.space_group_name_H-M   'P 1'
#
loop_
_entity.id
_entity.type
_entity.pdbx_description
1 polymer ?
#
loop_
_entity_poly.entity_id
_entity_poly.type
_entity_poly.pdbx_seq_one_letter_code
_entity_poly.pdbx_strand_id
1 'polypeptide(L)'
;MNKELLEIPTQTLQLISADQAYHYRVIPYNEFGEKVFLKTDTTKPNELLAELQIMLNKEIVLEQESSQIIEQYLQQNYRKRARDLQSSSLHYSEDFLMNMIYEAKEIGSSDLHFEAFEKQHRVRYRIDGKLIEKYIISLDEYPKIVNRIKIMARLDISEKRLPQDGRINVSTEVEDFDIRVSCLPTLHGEKLVLRILSKNSVSVQLKNLGFTRDELEIYEYFVKKPNGIVLISGPTGSGKTTTLYATLKLLNKKDTNILTIEDPIEYTLEGVNQVQLRENIGLDFASTLRTFLRQDPDIIMVGEIRDVATANMAIRAALTGHLVLSTIHTNSAWATISRLVDMGIPPFLIASTLNISVAQRLVRKLCTACKQEVKLRPEILPKGVILPKNIQKHYKAVGCSECYHTGYKGRKAIYEIIPITKELVQKIQNKELEVDEYLIKHKIKTLQMNALNLVEQGITSIEEVYPLLAH
;
A
#
# COMPACT_ATOMS: atom_id res chain seq x y z
N MET A 1 1.12 -22.99 -27.94
CA MET A 1 0.43 -21.69 -28.07
C MET A 1 -0.39 -21.50 -26.81
N ASN A 2 0.04 -20.60 -25.90
CA ASN A 2 -0.78 -20.25 -24.73
C ASN A 2 -1.95 -19.42 -25.25
N LYS A 3 -3.17 -19.96 -25.23
CA LYS A 3 -4.38 -19.14 -25.36
C LYS A 3 -4.38 -18.16 -24.19
N GLU A 4 -4.43 -16.86 -24.48
CA GLU A 4 -4.68 -15.87 -23.46
C GLU A 4 -6.02 -16.18 -22.81
N LEU A 5 -6.04 -16.26 -21.48
CA LEU A 5 -7.27 -16.48 -20.72
C LEU A 5 -8.14 -15.23 -20.85
N LEU A 6 -9.42 -15.40 -21.16
CA LEU A 6 -10.40 -14.32 -21.25
C LEU A 6 -10.57 -13.67 -19.86
N GLU A 7 -10.56 -12.36 -19.80
CA GLU A 7 -11.01 -11.63 -18.61
C GLU A 7 -12.54 -11.78 -18.49
N ILE A 8 -12.98 -12.37 -17.39
CA ILE A 8 -14.41 -12.61 -17.12
C ILE A 8 -14.92 -11.52 -16.18
N PRO A 9 -16.04 -10.86 -16.51
CA PRO A 9 -16.63 -9.85 -15.62
C PRO A 9 -16.99 -10.45 -14.26
N THR A 10 -16.73 -9.71 -13.18
CA THR A 10 -17.00 -10.15 -11.79
C THR A 10 -18.46 -10.53 -11.59
N GLN A 11 -19.39 -9.82 -12.21
CA GLN A 11 -20.81 -10.13 -12.14
C GLN A 11 -21.12 -11.52 -12.69
N THR A 12 -20.51 -11.89 -13.81
CA THR A 12 -20.67 -13.24 -14.42
C THR A 12 -20.09 -14.33 -13.52
N LEU A 13 -18.93 -14.08 -12.88
CA LEU A 13 -18.31 -15.02 -11.94
C LEU A 13 -19.17 -15.26 -10.70
N GLN A 14 -19.93 -14.27 -10.25
CA GLN A 14 -20.81 -14.37 -9.08
C GLN A 14 -22.10 -15.18 -9.32
N LEU A 15 -22.38 -15.59 -10.54
CA LEU A 15 -23.53 -16.47 -10.85
C LEU A 15 -23.44 -17.83 -10.16
N ILE A 16 -22.22 -18.29 -9.86
CA ILE A 16 -21.96 -19.52 -9.12
C ILE A 16 -20.95 -19.27 -8.00
N SER A 17 -21.09 -19.98 -6.89
CA SER A 17 -20.10 -19.91 -5.80
C SER A 17 -18.81 -20.62 -6.16
N ALA A 18 -17.73 -20.34 -5.42
CA ALA A 18 -16.45 -21.03 -5.58
C ALA A 18 -16.62 -22.57 -5.43
N ASP A 19 -17.39 -23.01 -4.42
CA ASP A 19 -17.61 -24.41 -4.15
C ASP A 19 -18.36 -25.09 -5.30
N GLN A 20 -19.39 -24.43 -5.86
CA GLN A 20 -20.11 -24.90 -7.03
C GLN A 20 -19.21 -24.94 -8.27
N ALA A 21 -18.40 -23.91 -8.50
CA ALA A 21 -17.47 -23.87 -9.62
C ALA A 21 -16.46 -25.02 -9.58
N TYR A 22 -15.90 -25.31 -8.40
CA TYR A 22 -14.97 -26.44 -8.21
C TYR A 22 -15.66 -27.80 -8.23
N HIS A 23 -16.86 -27.90 -7.64
CA HIS A 23 -17.60 -29.15 -7.59
C HIS A 23 -18.02 -29.62 -8.99
N TYR A 24 -18.62 -28.69 -9.74
CA TYR A 24 -19.11 -29.00 -11.11
C TYR A 24 -18.03 -28.81 -12.19
N ARG A 25 -16.87 -28.29 -11.83
CA ARG A 25 -15.77 -27.95 -12.75
C ARG A 25 -16.24 -27.07 -13.91
N VAL A 26 -16.94 -25.97 -13.57
CA VAL A 26 -17.53 -25.02 -14.52
C VAL A 26 -17.07 -23.60 -14.25
N ILE A 27 -16.96 -22.82 -15.33
CA ILE A 27 -16.64 -21.39 -15.29
C ILE A 27 -17.66 -20.62 -16.11
N PRO A 28 -18.49 -19.77 -15.51
CA PRO A 28 -19.32 -18.85 -16.26
C PRO A 28 -18.40 -17.77 -16.88
N TYR A 29 -18.52 -17.59 -18.19
CA TYR A 29 -17.67 -16.64 -18.90
C TYR A 29 -18.46 -15.57 -19.65
N ASN A 30 -19.76 -15.77 -19.86
CA ASN A 30 -20.64 -14.79 -20.48
C ASN A 30 -22.09 -14.97 -20.01
N GLU A 31 -22.87 -13.89 -20.04
CA GLU A 31 -24.30 -13.87 -19.74
C GLU A 31 -25.00 -12.96 -20.76
N PHE A 32 -26.09 -13.45 -21.37
CA PHE A 32 -26.88 -12.68 -22.30
C PHE A 32 -28.37 -12.96 -22.09
N GLY A 33 -29.06 -12.01 -21.46
CA GLY A 33 -30.47 -12.16 -21.06
C GLY A 33 -30.64 -13.30 -20.05
N GLU A 34 -31.47 -14.29 -20.40
CA GLU A 34 -31.68 -15.46 -19.56
C GLU A 34 -30.70 -16.62 -19.82
N LYS A 35 -29.73 -16.44 -20.74
CA LYS A 35 -28.74 -17.46 -21.08
C LYS A 35 -27.42 -17.20 -20.39
N VAL A 36 -26.87 -18.27 -19.79
CA VAL A 36 -25.55 -18.28 -19.16
C VAL A 36 -24.63 -19.24 -19.91
N PHE A 37 -23.48 -18.77 -20.31
CA PHE A 37 -22.47 -19.55 -21.02
C PHE A 37 -21.39 -20.01 -20.03
N LEU A 38 -21.18 -21.30 -19.94
CA LEU A 38 -20.26 -21.94 -19.01
C LEU A 38 -19.25 -22.80 -19.77
N LYS A 39 -17.97 -22.71 -19.38
CA LYS A 39 -16.93 -23.65 -19.83
C LYS A 39 -16.80 -24.79 -18.84
N THR A 40 -16.56 -26.02 -19.32
CA THR A 40 -16.40 -27.22 -18.50
C THR A 40 -15.47 -28.23 -19.14
N ASP A 41 -14.86 -29.08 -18.33
CA ASP A 41 -14.09 -30.25 -18.77
C ASP A 41 -14.81 -31.60 -18.45
N THR A 42 -16.08 -31.54 -18.05
CA THR A 42 -16.84 -32.76 -17.69
C THR A 42 -16.98 -33.69 -18.88
N THR A 43 -16.94 -34.99 -18.60
CA THR A 43 -17.22 -36.05 -19.61
C THR A 43 -18.72 -36.33 -19.75
N LYS A 44 -19.57 -35.75 -18.88
CA LYS A 44 -21.04 -35.97 -18.84
C LYS A 44 -21.79 -34.63 -18.92
N PRO A 45 -21.74 -33.93 -20.07
CA PRO A 45 -22.32 -32.60 -20.20
C PRO A 45 -23.83 -32.54 -20.01
N ASN A 46 -24.58 -33.60 -20.42
CA ASN A 46 -26.04 -33.61 -20.32
C ASN A 46 -26.55 -33.74 -18.88
N GLU A 47 -25.88 -34.53 -18.03
CA GLU A 47 -26.22 -34.63 -16.61
C GLU A 47 -25.95 -33.29 -15.90
N LEU A 48 -24.78 -32.73 -16.15
CA LEU A 48 -24.38 -31.43 -15.61
C LEU A 48 -25.30 -30.27 -16.05
N LEU A 49 -25.73 -30.27 -17.31
CA LEU A 49 -26.63 -29.27 -17.85
C LEU A 49 -27.97 -29.22 -17.09
N ALA A 50 -28.57 -30.39 -16.83
CA ALA A 50 -29.84 -30.47 -16.10
C ALA A 50 -29.73 -29.94 -14.66
N GLU A 51 -28.64 -30.29 -13.97
CA GLU A 51 -28.38 -29.81 -12.60
C GLU A 51 -28.15 -28.28 -12.54
N LEU A 52 -27.35 -27.75 -13.47
CA LEU A 52 -27.06 -26.32 -13.51
C LEU A 52 -28.27 -25.47 -13.90
N GLN A 53 -29.15 -25.98 -14.80
CA GLN A 53 -30.39 -25.27 -15.16
C GLN A 53 -31.33 -25.16 -13.96
N ILE A 54 -31.47 -26.21 -13.16
CA ILE A 54 -32.28 -26.21 -11.95
C ILE A 54 -31.68 -25.24 -10.92
N MET A 55 -30.35 -25.29 -10.74
CA MET A 55 -29.65 -24.50 -9.73
C MET A 55 -29.69 -23.02 -10.04
N LEU A 56 -29.47 -22.61 -11.29
CA LEU A 56 -29.38 -21.20 -11.70
C LEU A 56 -30.71 -20.61 -12.16
N ASN A 57 -31.73 -21.45 -12.40
CA ASN A 57 -33.01 -21.05 -12.97
C ASN A 57 -32.84 -20.21 -14.27
N LYS A 58 -31.87 -20.58 -15.12
CA LYS A 58 -31.52 -19.92 -16.37
C LYS A 58 -31.25 -20.93 -17.46
N GLU A 59 -31.32 -20.50 -18.70
CA GLU A 59 -30.90 -21.32 -19.86
C GLU A 59 -29.37 -21.43 -19.89
N ILE A 60 -28.82 -22.65 -19.87
CA ILE A 60 -27.39 -22.90 -19.78
C ILE A 60 -26.85 -23.38 -21.12
N VAL A 61 -25.74 -22.81 -21.55
CA VAL A 61 -24.95 -23.25 -22.70
C VAL A 61 -23.59 -23.72 -22.19
N LEU A 62 -23.27 -25.00 -22.37
CA LEU A 62 -22.00 -25.60 -21.98
C LEU A 62 -21.06 -25.68 -23.18
N GLU A 63 -19.83 -25.18 -22.99
CA GLU A 63 -18.72 -25.30 -23.93
C GLU A 63 -17.63 -26.18 -23.32
N GLN A 64 -17.15 -27.13 -24.10
CA GLN A 64 -16.06 -28.03 -23.72
C GLN A 64 -14.72 -27.28 -23.80
N GLU A 65 -13.92 -27.40 -22.74
CA GLU A 65 -12.56 -26.88 -22.70
C GLU A 65 -11.62 -27.91 -22.05
N SER A 66 -10.32 -27.76 -22.23
CA SER A 66 -9.35 -28.70 -21.65
C SER A 66 -9.31 -28.60 -20.13
N SER A 67 -9.06 -29.69 -19.42
CA SER A 67 -8.93 -29.73 -17.95
C SER A 67 -7.88 -28.77 -17.44
N GLN A 68 -6.80 -28.59 -18.19
CA GLN A 68 -5.74 -27.66 -17.82
C GLN A 68 -6.22 -26.20 -17.84
N ILE A 69 -7.00 -25.82 -18.84
CA ILE A 69 -7.58 -24.47 -18.98
C ILE A 69 -8.67 -24.25 -17.93
N ILE A 70 -9.55 -25.22 -17.69
CA ILE A 70 -10.57 -25.15 -16.63
C ILE A 70 -9.90 -24.98 -15.27
N GLU A 71 -8.87 -25.76 -14.96
CA GLU A 71 -8.13 -25.61 -13.70
C GLU A 71 -7.51 -24.22 -13.55
N GLN A 72 -6.93 -23.66 -14.62
CA GLN A 72 -6.40 -22.29 -14.62
C GLN A 72 -7.50 -21.26 -14.37
N TYR A 73 -8.66 -21.38 -15.02
CA TYR A 73 -9.79 -20.49 -14.78
C TYR A 73 -10.34 -20.60 -13.36
N LEU A 74 -10.49 -21.82 -12.83
CA LEU A 74 -10.93 -22.04 -11.45
C LEU A 74 -9.97 -21.40 -10.45
N GLN A 75 -8.68 -21.62 -10.63
CA GLN A 75 -7.64 -21.02 -9.77
C GLN A 75 -7.58 -19.50 -9.88
N GLN A 76 -7.79 -18.93 -11.07
CA GLN A 76 -7.78 -17.48 -11.28
C GLN A 76 -8.98 -16.77 -10.67
N ASN A 77 -10.17 -17.37 -10.80
CA ASN A 77 -11.41 -16.66 -10.54
C ASN A 77 -12.11 -17.10 -9.24
N TYR A 78 -11.85 -18.33 -8.78
CA TYR A 78 -12.48 -18.89 -7.58
C TYR A 78 -11.43 -19.40 -6.59
N ARG A 79 -11.65 -19.16 -5.30
CA ARG A 79 -10.78 -19.66 -4.24
C ARG A 79 -11.32 -20.91 -3.61
N LYS A 80 -10.47 -21.94 -3.41
CA LYS A 80 -10.73 -22.96 -2.40
C LYS A 80 -10.53 -22.34 -1.02
N ARG A 81 -11.57 -22.27 -0.19
CA ARG A 81 -11.44 -21.89 1.22
C ARG A 81 -10.67 -22.97 1.97
N ALA A 82 -9.72 -22.58 2.80
CA ALA A 82 -8.97 -23.49 3.67
C ALA A 82 -9.80 -24.00 4.87
N ARG A 83 -11.06 -23.60 5.01
CA ARG A 83 -12.01 -24.10 6.02
C ARG A 83 -13.39 -24.23 5.40
N ASP A 84 -13.99 -25.39 5.61
CA ASP A 84 -15.40 -25.70 5.31
C ASP A 84 -16.32 -24.74 6.07
N LEU A 85 -16.72 -23.67 5.41
CA LEU A 85 -17.90 -22.89 5.82
C LEU A 85 -18.99 -23.22 4.80
N GLN A 86 -20.06 -23.79 5.29
CA GLN A 86 -21.25 -24.22 4.54
C GLN A 86 -21.65 -23.17 3.48
N SER A 87 -21.92 -23.66 2.28
CA SER A 87 -22.51 -22.92 1.17
C SER A 87 -23.79 -22.22 1.61
N SER A 88 -23.70 -20.97 2.02
CA SER A 88 -24.85 -20.11 2.08
C SER A 88 -24.92 -19.30 0.80
N SER A 89 -26.03 -19.42 0.06
CA SER A 89 -26.44 -18.44 -0.94
C SER A 89 -26.03 -17.03 -0.47
N LEU A 90 -25.59 -16.20 -1.41
CA LEU A 90 -25.25 -14.78 -1.18
C LEU A 90 -26.49 -14.01 -0.67
N HIS A 91 -27.01 -14.39 0.48
CA HIS A 91 -27.93 -13.57 1.26
C HIS A 91 -27.04 -12.65 2.12
N TYR A 92 -27.18 -11.37 1.94
CA TYR A 92 -26.51 -10.31 2.68
C TYR A 92 -26.98 -10.36 4.13
N SER A 93 -26.50 -11.35 4.88
CA SER A 93 -26.69 -11.49 6.33
C SER A 93 -25.73 -10.55 7.07
N GLU A 94 -25.97 -10.34 8.36
CA GLU A 94 -25.03 -9.61 9.21
C GLU A 94 -23.60 -10.19 9.14
N ASP A 95 -23.49 -11.49 8.97
CA ASP A 95 -22.22 -12.23 8.85
C ASP A 95 -21.48 -11.93 7.55
N PHE A 96 -22.17 -11.54 6.47
CA PHE A 96 -21.54 -11.28 5.18
C PHE A 96 -20.53 -10.12 5.25
N LEU A 97 -20.87 -9.00 5.90
CA LEU A 97 -19.96 -7.86 6.06
C LEU A 97 -18.74 -8.23 6.90
N MET A 98 -18.95 -8.96 8.00
CA MET A 98 -17.82 -9.41 8.85
C MET A 98 -16.95 -10.41 8.11
N ASN A 99 -17.53 -11.33 7.34
CA ASN A 99 -16.77 -12.26 6.50
C ASN A 99 -15.93 -11.54 5.44
N MET A 100 -16.43 -10.48 4.81
CA MET A 100 -15.65 -9.64 3.89
C MET A 100 -14.47 -8.97 4.61
N ILE A 101 -14.68 -8.46 5.81
CA ILE A 101 -13.64 -7.81 6.62
C ILE A 101 -12.56 -8.84 7.01
N TYR A 102 -12.95 -10.03 7.47
CA TYR A 102 -12.01 -11.08 7.82
C TYR A 102 -11.24 -11.59 6.59
N GLU A 103 -11.93 -11.82 5.48
CA GLU A 103 -11.27 -12.18 4.22
C GLU A 103 -10.25 -11.12 3.81
N ALA A 104 -10.64 -9.85 3.84
CA ALA A 104 -9.75 -8.76 3.49
C ALA A 104 -8.50 -8.73 4.38
N LYS A 105 -8.65 -8.97 5.69
CA LYS A 105 -7.54 -9.04 6.64
C LYS A 105 -6.63 -10.24 6.35
N GLU A 106 -7.18 -11.43 6.15
CA GLU A 106 -6.41 -12.66 5.85
C GLU A 106 -5.54 -12.50 4.60
N ILE A 107 -6.05 -11.83 3.57
CA ILE A 107 -5.32 -11.58 2.33
C ILE A 107 -4.35 -10.41 2.42
N GLY A 108 -4.27 -9.74 3.57
CA GLY A 108 -3.40 -8.58 3.78
C GLY A 108 -3.86 -7.31 3.06
N SER A 109 -5.17 -7.14 2.86
CA SER A 109 -5.75 -5.90 2.33
C SER A 109 -5.58 -4.78 3.35
N SER A 110 -5.12 -3.62 2.89
CA SER A 110 -5.02 -2.42 3.74
C SER A 110 -6.34 -1.66 3.83
N ASP A 111 -7.13 -1.64 2.75
CA ASP A 111 -8.37 -0.89 2.67
C ASP A 111 -9.45 -1.67 1.90
N LEU A 112 -10.71 -1.54 2.35
CA LEU A 112 -11.89 -1.95 1.59
C LEU A 112 -12.59 -0.68 1.11
N HIS A 113 -12.88 -0.62 -0.18
CA HIS A 113 -13.58 0.49 -0.81
C HIS A 113 -14.98 0.03 -1.23
N PHE A 114 -16.01 0.57 -0.61
CA PHE A 114 -17.39 0.43 -1.01
C PHE A 114 -17.75 1.62 -1.88
N GLU A 115 -18.15 1.39 -3.13
CA GLU A 115 -18.31 2.44 -4.14
C GLU A 115 -19.67 2.37 -4.81
N ALA A 116 -20.37 3.51 -4.81
CA ALA A 116 -21.69 3.67 -5.42
C ALA A 116 -21.56 4.28 -6.81
N PHE A 117 -22.20 3.67 -7.82
CA PHE A 117 -22.30 4.15 -9.20
C PHE A 117 -23.74 4.03 -9.69
N GLU A 118 -24.05 4.64 -10.82
CA GLU A 118 -25.42 4.71 -11.36
C GLU A 118 -26.06 3.35 -11.62
N LYS A 119 -25.30 2.42 -12.21
CA LYS A 119 -25.84 1.13 -12.67
C LYS A 119 -25.51 -0.03 -11.75
N GLN A 120 -24.46 0.09 -10.96
CA GLN A 120 -24.00 -0.99 -10.07
C GLN A 120 -23.14 -0.42 -8.95
N HIS A 121 -23.10 -1.11 -7.84
CA HIS A 121 -22.20 -0.82 -6.73
C HIS A 121 -21.13 -1.90 -6.65
N ARG A 122 -19.95 -1.57 -6.14
CA ARG A 122 -18.87 -2.55 -6.03
C ARG A 122 -18.07 -2.43 -4.74
N VAL A 123 -17.38 -3.50 -4.39
CA VAL A 123 -16.36 -3.51 -3.33
C VAL A 123 -15.02 -3.87 -3.94
N ARG A 124 -14.02 -3.03 -3.66
CA ARG A 124 -12.62 -3.28 -4.03
C ARG A 124 -11.76 -3.38 -2.79
N TYR A 125 -10.83 -4.31 -2.84
CA TYR A 125 -9.80 -4.48 -1.82
C TYR A 125 -8.49 -3.89 -2.30
N ARG A 126 -7.78 -3.18 -1.42
CA ARG A 126 -6.42 -2.68 -1.70
C ARG A 126 -5.40 -3.69 -1.21
N ILE A 127 -4.83 -4.48 -2.11
CA ILE A 127 -3.82 -5.50 -1.82
C ILE A 127 -2.48 -5.03 -2.39
N ASP A 128 -1.44 -4.99 -1.54
CA ASP A 128 -0.11 -4.48 -1.91
C ASP A 128 -0.12 -3.15 -2.67
N GLY A 129 -1.05 -2.24 -2.29
CA GLY A 129 -1.20 -0.90 -2.87
C GLY A 129 -2.10 -0.82 -4.10
N LYS A 130 -2.53 -1.93 -4.71
CA LYS A 130 -3.44 -1.96 -5.87
C LYS A 130 -4.86 -2.31 -5.47
N LEU A 131 -5.83 -1.63 -6.11
CA LEU A 131 -7.26 -1.91 -5.92
C LEU A 131 -7.68 -3.06 -6.84
N ILE A 132 -8.30 -4.08 -6.26
CA ILE A 132 -8.82 -5.26 -6.94
C ILE A 132 -10.32 -5.33 -6.67
N GLU A 133 -11.14 -5.42 -7.72
CA GLU A 133 -12.57 -5.63 -7.60
C GLU A 133 -12.85 -7.03 -7.07
N LYS A 134 -13.69 -7.11 -6.02
CA LYS A 134 -14.00 -8.35 -5.34
C LYS A 134 -15.47 -8.70 -5.38
N TYR A 135 -16.34 -7.71 -5.21
CA TYR A 135 -17.78 -7.92 -5.19
C TYR A 135 -18.47 -6.83 -5.99
N ILE A 136 -19.51 -7.25 -6.69
CA ILE A 136 -20.56 -6.38 -7.22
C ILE A 136 -21.78 -6.53 -6.33
N ILE A 137 -22.38 -5.43 -5.93
CA ILE A 137 -23.52 -5.39 -5.02
C ILE A 137 -24.70 -4.78 -5.75
N SER A 138 -25.87 -5.36 -5.56
CA SER A 138 -27.10 -4.83 -6.14
C SER A 138 -27.45 -3.44 -5.58
N LEU A 139 -28.23 -2.67 -6.32
CA LEU A 139 -28.67 -1.33 -5.93
C LEU A 139 -29.46 -1.33 -4.62
N ASP A 140 -30.25 -2.38 -4.37
CA ASP A 140 -31.13 -2.50 -3.19
C ASP A 140 -30.36 -2.93 -1.92
N GLU A 141 -29.27 -3.67 -2.06
CA GLU A 141 -28.51 -4.20 -0.93
C GLU A 141 -27.44 -3.21 -0.44
N TYR A 142 -26.89 -2.41 -1.33
CA TYR A 142 -25.82 -1.48 -1.00
C TYR A 142 -26.17 -0.50 0.14
N PRO A 143 -27.35 0.16 0.16
CA PRO A 143 -27.71 1.05 1.26
C PRO A 143 -27.79 0.33 2.61
N LYS A 144 -28.19 -0.96 2.65
CA LYS A 144 -28.24 -1.75 3.88
C LYS A 144 -26.83 -1.98 4.44
N ILE A 145 -25.89 -2.31 3.56
CA ILE A 145 -24.47 -2.50 3.92
C ILE A 145 -23.89 -1.18 4.45
N VAL A 146 -24.13 -0.05 3.75
CA VAL A 146 -23.70 1.28 4.18
C VAL A 146 -24.21 1.60 5.57
N ASN A 147 -25.52 1.46 5.81
CA ASN A 147 -26.12 1.72 7.10
C ASN A 147 -25.52 0.81 8.20
N ARG A 148 -25.27 -0.46 7.90
CA ARG A 148 -24.65 -1.39 8.85
C ARG A 148 -23.23 -0.95 9.22
N ILE A 149 -22.41 -0.56 8.23
CA ILE A 149 -21.06 -0.04 8.47
C ILE A 149 -21.14 1.23 9.33
N LYS A 150 -22.05 2.15 9.03
CA LYS A 150 -22.24 3.38 9.81
C LYS A 150 -22.62 3.09 11.27
N ILE A 151 -23.53 2.15 11.52
CA ILE A 151 -23.90 1.73 12.88
C ILE A 151 -22.67 1.17 13.62
N MET A 152 -21.93 0.26 13.00
CA MET A 152 -20.72 -0.33 13.60
C MET A 152 -19.65 0.72 13.90
N ALA A 153 -19.53 1.74 13.04
CA ALA A 153 -18.57 2.83 13.18
C ALA A 153 -19.08 3.97 14.08
N ARG A 154 -20.31 3.86 14.65
CA ARG A 154 -21.01 4.89 15.45
C ARG A 154 -21.21 6.20 14.71
N LEU A 155 -21.49 6.11 13.39
CA LEU A 155 -21.84 7.25 12.53
C LEU A 155 -23.34 7.47 12.50
N ASP A 156 -23.75 8.69 12.13
CA ASP A 156 -25.15 9.02 11.95
C ASP A 156 -25.68 8.46 10.62
N ILE A 157 -26.65 7.53 10.69
CA ILE A 157 -27.29 6.91 9.53
C ILE A 157 -28.27 7.83 8.82
N SER A 158 -28.77 8.87 9.52
CA SER A 158 -29.73 9.83 8.97
C SER A 158 -29.05 10.93 8.16
N GLU A 159 -27.80 11.28 8.50
CA GLU A 159 -27.02 12.26 7.75
C GLU A 159 -26.37 11.61 6.53
N LYS A 160 -26.78 12.03 5.33
CA LYS A 160 -26.30 11.50 4.03
C LYS A 160 -25.65 12.57 3.15
N ARG A 161 -25.52 13.79 3.64
CA ARG A 161 -25.05 14.96 2.87
C ARG A 161 -23.64 15.41 3.26
N LEU A 162 -23.18 15.05 4.45
CA LEU A 162 -21.90 15.47 4.98
C LEU A 162 -20.95 14.27 5.14
N PRO A 163 -19.64 14.47 4.94
CA PRO A 163 -18.64 13.46 5.26
C PRO A 163 -18.67 13.09 6.74
N GLN A 164 -18.39 11.84 7.04
CA GLN A 164 -18.32 11.34 8.41
C GLN A 164 -17.13 10.40 8.56
N ASP A 165 -16.46 10.46 9.71
CA ASP A 165 -15.36 9.57 10.05
C ASP A 165 -15.64 8.86 11.38
N GLY A 166 -15.31 7.58 11.44
CA GLY A 166 -15.55 6.74 12.61
C GLY A 166 -14.55 5.60 12.75
N ARG A 167 -14.81 4.76 13.77
CA ARG A 167 -13.96 3.58 14.05
C ARG A 167 -14.81 2.38 14.40
N ILE A 168 -14.37 1.21 13.96
CA ILE A 168 -14.94 -0.08 14.34
C ILE A 168 -13.82 -0.85 15.07
N ASN A 169 -14.10 -1.29 16.28
CA ASN A 169 -13.22 -2.18 17.02
C ASN A 169 -13.72 -3.61 16.79
N VAL A 170 -12.87 -4.45 16.27
CA VAL A 170 -13.17 -5.86 16.03
C VAL A 170 -12.37 -6.70 17.01
N SER A 171 -13.07 -7.41 17.87
CA SER A 171 -12.47 -8.37 18.81
C SER A 171 -12.80 -9.79 18.36
N THR A 172 -11.76 -10.62 18.23
CA THR A 172 -11.89 -12.03 17.92
C THR A 172 -11.12 -12.87 18.93
N GLU A 173 -11.40 -14.16 18.99
CA GLU A 173 -10.67 -15.09 19.86
C GLU A 173 -9.16 -15.15 19.56
N VAL A 174 -8.74 -14.77 18.32
CA VAL A 174 -7.36 -14.87 17.86
C VAL A 174 -6.64 -13.54 17.94
N GLU A 175 -7.31 -12.42 17.61
CA GLU A 175 -6.68 -11.11 17.49
C GLU A 175 -7.71 -9.98 17.49
N ASP A 176 -7.37 -8.89 18.18
CA ASP A 176 -8.11 -7.62 18.10
C ASP A 176 -7.50 -6.71 17.04
N PHE A 177 -8.34 -6.01 16.29
CA PHE A 177 -7.88 -4.99 15.36
C PHE A 177 -8.91 -3.88 15.20
N ASP A 178 -8.44 -2.71 14.81
CA ASP A 178 -9.25 -1.54 14.60
C ASP A 178 -9.45 -1.25 13.10
N ILE A 179 -10.59 -0.68 12.75
CA ILE A 179 -10.88 -0.22 11.40
C ILE A 179 -11.25 1.25 11.47
N ARG A 180 -10.54 2.10 10.73
CA ARG A 180 -10.97 3.48 10.48
C ARG A 180 -11.96 3.47 9.32
N VAL A 181 -13.08 4.14 9.50
CA VAL A 181 -14.15 4.27 8.49
C VAL A 181 -14.26 5.72 8.09
N SER A 182 -14.18 5.98 6.79
CA SER A 182 -14.49 7.29 6.21
C SER A 182 -15.66 7.13 5.25
N CYS A 183 -16.68 7.94 5.43
CA CYS A 183 -17.90 7.98 4.63
C CYS A 183 -17.97 9.31 3.89
N LEU A 184 -18.15 9.25 2.57
CA LEU A 184 -18.23 10.42 1.70
C LEU A 184 -19.50 10.35 0.85
N PRO A 185 -20.39 11.35 0.90
CA PRO A 185 -21.51 11.48 -0.02
C PRO A 185 -21.03 11.63 -1.47
N THR A 186 -21.64 10.86 -2.38
CA THR A 186 -21.39 10.96 -3.83
C THR A 186 -22.74 11.05 -4.58
N LEU A 187 -22.69 11.31 -5.87
CA LEU A 187 -23.89 11.49 -6.71
C LEU A 187 -24.85 10.29 -6.64
N HIS A 188 -24.33 9.06 -6.57
CA HIS A 188 -25.14 7.84 -6.64
C HIS A 188 -25.25 7.10 -5.29
N GLY A 189 -24.87 7.74 -4.20
CA GLY A 189 -24.88 7.15 -2.86
C GLY A 189 -23.61 7.45 -2.07
N GLU A 190 -23.49 6.89 -0.88
CA GLU A 190 -22.34 7.12 -0.02
C GLU A 190 -21.20 6.16 -0.39
N LYS A 191 -20.01 6.70 -0.59
CA LYS A 191 -18.76 5.92 -0.72
C LYS A 191 -18.16 5.73 0.66
N LEU A 192 -17.77 4.49 1.01
CA LEU A 192 -17.05 4.23 2.25
C LEU A 192 -15.68 3.63 1.98
N VAL A 193 -14.74 4.00 2.84
CA VAL A 193 -13.41 3.38 2.87
C VAL A 193 -13.17 2.88 4.29
N LEU A 194 -12.92 1.58 4.41
CA LEU A 194 -12.59 0.91 5.64
C LEU A 194 -11.10 0.58 5.63
N ARG A 195 -10.30 1.27 6.45
CA ARG A 195 -8.87 1.00 6.61
C ARG A 195 -8.62 0.07 7.78
N ILE A 196 -8.08 -1.11 7.49
CA ILE A 196 -7.73 -2.11 8.51
C ILE A 196 -6.42 -1.72 9.17
N LEU A 197 -6.44 -1.51 10.50
CA LEU A 197 -5.27 -1.19 11.31
C LEU A 197 -4.82 -2.47 12.02
N SER A 198 -3.75 -3.08 11.55
CA SER A 198 -3.20 -4.30 12.17
C SER A 198 -2.29 -3.93 13.33
N LYS A 199 -2.52 -4.50 14.52
CA LYS A 199 -1.63 -4.33 15.70
C LYS A 199 -0.24 -4.96 15.47
N ASN A 200 -0.11 -5.89 14.52
CA ASN A 200 1.16 -6.55 14.21
C ASN A 200 2.22 -5.64 13.57
N SER A 201 1.84 -4.43 13.09
CA SER A 201 2.80 -3.40 12.65
C SER A 201 3.69 -2.86 13.77
N VAL A 202 3.33 -3.14 15.04
CA VAL A 202 4.11 -2.74 16.23
C VAL A 202 5.47 -3.44 16.31
N SER A 203 5.69 -4.60 15.69
CA SER A 203 6.95 -5.37 15.81
C SER A 203 8.02 -5.10 14.76
N VAL A 204 7.78 -4.17 13.82
CA VAL A 204 8.68 -3.94 12.70
C VAL A 204 10.00 -3.30 13.16
N GLN A 205 11.13 -3.96 12.86
CA GLN A 205 12.48 -3.49 13.11
C GLN A 205 13.13 -2.98 11.82
N LEU A 206 14.04 -2.00 11.90
CA LEU A 206 14.74 -1.42 10.74
C LEU A 206 15.38 -2.48 9.83
N LYS A 207 16.01 -3.50 10.39
CA LYS A 207 16.64 -4.59 9.64
C LYS A 207 15.69 -5.36 8.71
N ASN A 208 14.38 -5.30 8.99
CA ASN A 208 13.35 -6.02 8.23
C ASN A 208 12.69 -5.14 7.15
N LEU A 209 13.08 -3.86 7.04
CA LEU A 209 12.46 -2.90 6.12
C LEU A 209 13.03 -2.92 4.70
N GLY A 210 14.03 -3.77 4.45
CA GLY A 210 14.56 -3.96 3.10
C GLY A 210 15.83 -3.19 2.78
N PHE A 211 16.42 -2.48 3.74
CA PHE A 211 17.77 -1.93 3.61
C PHE A 211 18.78 -3.03 3.26
N THR A 212 19.74 -2.71 2.42
CA THR A 212 20.97 -3.49 2.34
C THR A 212 21.79 -3.28 3.63
N ARG A 213 22.79 -4.13 3.86
CA ARG A 213 23.64 -4.02 5.05
C ARG A 213 24.32 -2.65 5.12
N ASP A 214 24.92 -2.22 4.02
CA ASP A 214 25.64 -0.94 3.95
C ASP A 214 24.68 0.26 4.14
N GLU A 215 23.50 0.21 3.50
CA GLU A 215 22.47 1.24 3.68
C GLU A 215 22.01 1.33 5.13
N LEU A 216 21.81 0.21 5.80
CA LEU A 216 21.39 0.17 7.19
C LEU A 216 22.47 0.74 8.12
N GLU A 217 23.74 0.36 7.93
CA GLU A 217 24.87 0.86 8.71
C GLU A 217 24.99 2.40 8.56
N ILE A 218 24.88 2.93 7.34
CA ILE A 218 24.87 4.37 7.08
C ILE A 218 23.69 5.03 7.77
N TYR A 219 22.47 4.52 7.57
CA TYR A 219 21.26 5.08 8.16
C TYR A 219 21.33 5.12 9.68
N GLU A 220 21.70 4.00 10.32
CA GLU A 220 21.84 3.91 11.76
C GLU A 220 22.90 4.85 12.33
N TYR A 221 24.01 5.08 11.62
CA TYR A 221 25.03 6.04 12.05
C TYR A 221 24.44 7.45 12.15
N PHE A 222 23.67 7.88 11.14
CA PHE A 222 23.15 9.24 11.09
C PHE A 222 21.95 9.48 12.01
N VAL A 223 21.09 8.49 12.24
CA VAL A 223 19.97 8.62 13.18
C VAL A 223 20.42 8.55 14.65
N LYS A 224 21.62 8.07 14.93
CA LYS A 224 22.22 8.08 16.29
C LYS A 224 23.01 9.36 16.61
N LYS A 225 23.07 10.33 15.70
CA LYS A 225 23.67 11.63 16.00
C LYS A 225 22.87 12.37 17.07
N PRO A 226 23.52 13.13 17.94
CA PRO A 226 22.85 13.81 19.05
C PRO A 226 21.86 14.88 18.60
N ASN A 227 22.11 15.51 17.44
CA ASN A 227 21.29 16.59 16.90
C ASN A 227 21.32 16.61 15.37
N GLY A 228 20.46 17.42 14.80
CA GLY A 228 20.32 17.59 13.35
C GLY A 228 18.99 17.06 12.83
N ILE A 229 18.83 17.03 11.53
CA ILE A 229 17.60 16.62 10.85
C ILE A 229 17.83 15.36 10.03
N VAL A 230 16.93 14.40 10.16
CA VAL A 230 16.79 13.23 9.30
C VAL A 230 15.49 13.36 8.50
N LEU A 231 15.59 13.44 7.17
CA LEU A 231 14.41 13.55 6.31
C LEU A 231 14.21 12.30 5.47
N ILE A 232 12.97 11.78 5.48
CA ILE A 232 12.57 10.68 4.61
C ILE A 232 11.53 11.20 3.62
N SER A 233 11.86 11.10 2.34
CA SER A 233 11.00 11.56 1.25
C SER A 233 10.33 10.42 0.49
N GLY A 234 9.23 10.75 -0.16
CA GLY A 234 8.48 9.83 -1.01
C GLY A 234 6.98 10.11 -1.03
N PRO A 235 6.23 9.51 -1.96
CA PRO A 235 4.79 9.64 -2.05
C PRO A 235 4.08 9.00 -0.87
N THR A 236 2.78 9.25 -0.78
CA THR A 236 1.89 8.55 0.16
C THR A 236 1.96 7.04 -0.10
N GLY A 237 2.04 6.23 0.96
CA GLY A 237 2.14 4.78 0.85
C GLY A 237 3.54 4.24 0.54
N SER A 238 4.60 5.06 0.50
CA SER A 238 5.97 4.58 0.32
C SER A 238 6.59 3.96 1.59
N GLY A 239 5.89 3.98 2.72
CA GLY A 239 6.33 3.37 3.98
C GLY A 239 7.16 4.29 4.88
N LYS A 240 7.18 5.60 4.65
CA LYS A 240 7.95 6.59 5.44
C LYS A 240 7.67 6.49 6.93
N THR A 241 6.39 6.51 7.32
CA THR A 241 5.95 6.40 8.73
C THR A 241 6.45 5.11 9.37
N THR A 242 6.39 3.98 8.65
CA THR A 242 6.90 2.69 9.15
C THR A 242 8.41 2.77 9.43
N THR A 243 9.17 3.41 8.56
CA THR A 243 10.62 3.60 8.75
C THR A 243 10.90 4.53 9.93
N LEU A 244 10.19 5.66 10.05
CA LEU A 244 10.33 6.57 11.20
C LEU A 244 9.96 5.89 12.51
N TYR A 245 8.86 5.13 12.56
CA TYR A 245 8.46 4.41 13.77
C TYR A 245 9.48 3.33 14.16
N ALA A 246 10.04 2.60 13.19
CA ALA A 246 11.12 1.65 13.46
C ALA A 246 12.40 2.37 13.95
N THR A 247 12.66 3.59 13.47
CA THR A 247 13.75 4.45 13.95
C THR A 247 13.50 4.92 15.37
N LEU A 248 12.30 5.41 15.67
CA LEU A 248 11.94 5.78 17.06
C LEU A 248 12.13 4.62 18.01
N LYS A 249 11.73 3.40 17.65
CA LYS A 249 11.95 2.21 18.49
C LYS A 249 13.42 1.90 18.72
N LEU A 250 14.28 2.09 17.70
CA LEU A 250 15.72 1.91 17.87
C LEU A 250 16.31 2.92 18.87
N LEU A 251 15.77 4.15 18.85
CA LEU A 251 16.27 5.27 19.66
C LEU A 251 15.61 5.38 21.04
N ASN A 252 14.45 4.73 21.23
CA ASN A 252 13.67 4.80 22.45
C ASN A 252 14.35 4.01 23.58
N LYS A 253 15.02 4.73 24.46
CA LYS A 253 15.66 4.23 25.67
C LYS A 253 15.04 4.88 26.90
N LYS A 254 15.27 4.32 28.07
CA LYS A 254 14.73 4.83 29.33
C LYS A 254 15.18 6.25 29.70
N ASP A 255 16.32 6.67 29.18
CA ASP A 255 16.96 7.96 29.38
C ASP A 255 16.75 8.95 28.21
N THR A 256 15.84 8.65 27.29
CA THR A 256 15.60 9.45 26.10
C THR A 256 14.17 9.97 26.07
N ASN A 257 14.00 11.29 26.06
CA ASN A 257 12.69 11.93 25.94
C ASN A 257 12.31 12.12 24.47
N ILE A 258 11.30 11.40 24.01
CA ILE A 258 10.84 11.42 22.61
C ILE A 258 9.44 12.00 22.53
N LEU A 259 9.29 13.05 21.70
CA LEU A 259 8.01 13.70 21.42
C LEU A 259 7.68 13.61 19.94
N THR A 260 6.42 13.34 19.60
CA THR A 260 5.97 13.34 18.20
C THR A 260 4.73 14.18 18.01
N ILE A 261 4.60 14.79 16.82
CA ILE A 261 3.37 15.42 16.31
C ILE A 261 3.01 14.80 14.96
N GLU A 262 1.78 14.26 14.84
CA GLU A 262 1.37 13.38 13.74
C GLU A 262 -0.04 13.69 13.23
N ASP A 263 -0.31 13.38 11.94
CA ASP A 263 -1.59 13.60 11.28
C ASP A 263 -2.01 12.40 10.40
N PRO A 264 -2.73 11.41 10.99
CA PRO A 264 -2.92 11.12 12.41
C PRO A 264 -1.86 10.17 12.98
N ILE A 265 -1.89 9.91 14.28
CA ILE A 265 -1.12 8.81 14.91
C ILE A 265 -1.61 7.48 14.32
N GLU A 266 -0.69 6.70 13.75
CA GLU A 266 -1.04 5.40 13.15
C GLU A 266 -1.25 4.30 14.21
N TYR A 267 -0.32 4.20 15.16
CA TYR A 267 -0.44 3.37 16.36
C TYR A 267 0.43 3.91 17.48
N THR A 268 0.12 3.52 18.71
CA THR A 268 0.85 3.99 19.90
C THR A 268 2.22 3.30 20.02
N LEU A 269 3.22 4.09 20.39
CA LEU A 269 4.56 3.62 20.75
C LEU A 269 4.76 3.77 22.26
N GLU A 270 5.00 2.66 22.94
CA GLU A 270 5.32 2.69 24.35
C GLU A 270 6.60 3.52 24.60
N GLY A 271 6.59 4.38 25.61
CA GLY A 271 7.70 5.26 25.96
C GLY A 271 7.86 6.49 25.06
N VAL A 272 6.93 6.77 24.14
CA VAL A 272 6.92 7.94 23.26
C VAL A 272 5.69 8.79 23.54
N ASN A 273 5.88 10.10 23.74
CA ASN A 273 4.76 11.02 23.89
C ASN A 273 4.29 11.49 22.52
N GLN A 274 3.16 10.94 22.05
CA GLN A 274 2.61 11.21 20.72
C GLN A 274 1.47 12.22 20.79
N VAL A 275 1.59 13.32 20.05
CA VAL A 275 0.57 14.38 19.92
C VAL A 275 -0.11 14.22 18.56
N GLN A 276 -1.43 14.15 18.56
CA GLN A 276 -2.20 14.18 17.32
C GLN A 276 -2.53 15.61 16.93
N LEU A 277 -2.28 15.95 15.68
CA LEU A 277 -2.65 17.22 15.06
C LEU A 277 -4.16 17.49 15.22
N ARG A 278 -4.53 18.75 15.57
CA ARG A 278 -5.89 19.23 15.66
C ARG A 278 -5.94 20.70 15.25
N GLU A 279 -5.87 20.95 13.95
CA GLU A 279 -5.84 22.32 13.40
C GLU A 279 -7.07 23.15 13.77
N ASN A 280 -8.24 22.50 13.91
CA ASN A 280 -9.50 23.15 14.29
C ASN A 280 -9.48 23.86 15.66
N ILE A 281 -8.53 23.50 16.53
CA ILE A 281 -8.31 24.16 17.84
C ILE A 281 -6.95 24.86 17.94
N GLY A 282 -6.25 25.04 16.81
CA GLY A 282 -4.94 25.70 16.76
C GLY A 282 -3.75 24.83 17.17
N LEU A 283 -3.95 23.51 17.31
CA LEU A 283 -2.85 22.57 17.57
C LEU A 283 -2.27 22.10 16.24
N ASP A 284 -1.46 22.97 15.59
CA ASP A 284 -0.75 22.70 14.34
C ASP A 284 0.71 22.25 14.58
N PHE A 285 1.41 21.87 13.50
CA PHE A 285 2.80 21.41 13.58
C PHE A 285 3.73 22.46 14.18
N ALA A 286 3.66 23.71 13.72
CA ALA A 286 4.59 24.77 14.14
C ALA A 286 4.36 25.21 15.60
N SER A 287 3.09 25.34 16.04
CA SER A 287 2.74 25.69 17.42
C SER A 287 3.13 24.59 18.41
N THR A 288 2.91 23.32 18.02
CA THR A 288 3.30 22.15 18.81
C THR A 288 4.81 22.04 18.95
N LEU A 289 5.57 22.20 17.86
CA LEU A 289 7.04 22.20 17.90
C LEU A 289 7.60 23.30 18.83
N ARG A 290 7.00 24.50 18.80
CA ARG A 290 7.38 25.58 19.72
C ARG A 290 7.16 25.17 21.18
N THR A 291 6.16 24.38 21.46
CA THR A 291 5.87 23.87 22.80
C THR A 291 6.83 22.75 23.19
N PHE A 292 7.16 21.86 22.26
CA PHE A 292 8.12 20.78 22.48
C PHE A 292 9.47 21.28 22.98
N LEU A 293 9.98 22.38 22.42
CA LEU A 293 11.25 22.98 22.86
C LEU A 293 11.27 23.42 24.35
N ARG A 294 10.14 23.39 25.03
CA ARG A 294 10.03 23.65 26.49
C ARG A 294 9.71 22.40 27.29
N GLN A 295 9.71 21.24 26.66
CA GLN A 295 9.43 19.94 27.26
C GLN A 295 10.68 19.05 27.39
N ASP A 296 11.86 19.66 27.25
CA ASP A 296 13.17 19.01 27.34
C ASP A 296 13.29 17.73 26.49
N PRO A 297 13.01 17.80 25.18
CA PRO A 297 13.08 16.63 24.31
C PRO A 297 14.53 16.36 23.87
N ASP A 298 14.90 15.09 23.77
CA ASP A 298 16.11 14.68 23.05
C ASP A 298 15.81 14.48 21.57
N ILE A 299 14.65 13.87 21.26
CA ILE A 299 14.23 13.52 19.92
C ILE A 299 12.82 14.04 19.65
N ILE A 300 12.67 14.68 18.50
CA ILE A 300 11.39 15.20 18.03
C ILE A 300 11.07 14.55 16.69
N MET A 301 9.87 13.94 16.54
CA MET A 301 9.37 13.53 15.25
C MET A 301 8.23 14.45 14.81
N VAL A 302 8.37 15.02 13.62
CA VAL A 302 7.33 15.79 12.94
C VAL A 302 6.79 14.92 11.80
N GLY A 303 5.51 14.60 11.82
CA GLY A 303 4.90 13.71 10.83
C GLY A 303 5.31 14.08 9.41
N GLU A 304 5.20 15.34 9.06
CA GLU A 304 5.69 15.87 7.79
C GLU A 304 5.97 17.39 7.83
N ILE A 305 6.83 17.84 6.91
CA ILE A 305 7.08 19.27 6.65
C ILE A 305 6.33 19.66 5.39
N ARG A 306 5.23 20.43 5.56
CA ARG A 306 4.39 20.93 4.46
C ARG A 306 4.62 22.42 4.15
N ASP A 307 5.04 23.18 5.14
CA ASP A 307 5.09 24.65 5.09
C ASP A 307 6.38 25.21 5.70
N VAL A 308 6.61 26.48 5.42
CA VAL A 308 7.79 27.25 5.88
C VAL A 308 7.87 27.36 7.39
N ALA A 309 6.71 27.50 8.08
CA ALA A 309 6.67 27.69 9.52
C ALA A 309 7.15 26.42 10.23
N THR A 310 6.65 25.26 9.81
CA THR A 310 7.07 23.94 10.30
C THR A 310 8.55 23.69 10.01
N ALA A 311 9.01 23.98 8.76
CA ALA A 311 10.41 23.80 8.38
C ALA A 311 11.36 24.65 9.25
N ASN A 312 11.03 25.94 9.47
CA ASN A 312 11.82 26.82 10.31
C ASN A 312 11.89 26.33 11.77
N MET A 313 10.78 25.82 12.31
CA MET A 313 10.77 25.29 13.68
C MET A 313 11.57 24.00 13.81
N ALA A 314 11.52 23.11 12.82
CA ALA A 314 12.35 21.90 12.77
C ALA A 314 13.85 22.23 12.74
N ILE A 315 14.23 23.21 11.91
CA ILE A 315 15.61 23.69 11.82
C ILE A 315 16.07 24.32 13.14
N ARG A 316 15.24 25.16 13.77
CA ARG A 316 15.56 25.76 15.09
C ARG A 316 15.78 24.67 16.13
N ALA A 317 14.92 23.66 16.18
CA ALA A 317 15.08 22.52 17.08
C ALA A 317 16.44 21.83 16.86
N ALA A 318 16.80 21.56 15.61
CA ALA A 318 18.07 20.93 15.25
C ALA A 318 19.29 21.80 15.65
N LEU A 319 19.22 23.13 15.46
CA LEU A 319 20.28 24.07 15.84
C LEU A 319 20.45 24.18 17.36
N THR A 320 19.36 23.96 18.11
CA THR A 320 19.39 24.05 19.60
C THR A 320 19.70 22.71 20.27
N GLY A 321 20.15 21.71 19.51
CA GLY A 321 20.71 20.48 20.07
C GLY A 321 19.82 19.24 19.99
N HIS A 322 18.64 19.32 19.32
CA HIS A 322 17.70 18.21 19.24
C HIS A 322 17.86 17.41 17.95
N LEU A 323 17.64 16.11 18.01
CA LEU A 323 17.49 15.28 16.83
C LEU A 323 16.04 15.36 16.31
N VAL A 324 15.88 15.82 15.08
CA VAL A 324 14.57 15.96 14.42
C VAL A 324 14.41 14.91 13.32
N LEU A 325 13.37 14.11 13.41
CA LEU A 325 12.98 13.15 12.39
C LEU A 325 11.73 13.67 11.69
N SER A 326 11.71 13.67 10.35
CA SER A 326 10.50 14.10 9.63
C SER A 326 10.39 13.50 8.24
N THR A 327 9.22 13.73 7.61
CA THR A 327 9.00 13.38 6.21
C THR A 327 8.77 14.62 5.35
N ILE A 328 8.99 14.45 4.06
CA ILE A 328 8.70 15.46 3.05
C ILE A 328 8.28 14.77 1.75
N HIS A 329 7.49 15.43 0.91
CA HIS A 329 7.06 14.88 -0.36
C HIS A 329 7.96 15.35 -1.51
N THR A 330 8.93 14.51 -1.90
CA THR A 330 9.80 14.72 -3.06
C THR A 330 10.06 13.40 -3.79
N ASN A 331 10.59 13.47 -5.01
CA ASN A 331 10.80 12.30 -5.86
C ASN A 331 12.16 11.62 -5.65
N SER A 332 13.17 12.34 -5.15
CA SER A 332 14.51 11.81 -4.81
C SER A 332 14.99 12.38 -3.48
N ALA A 333 16.06 11.83 -2.95
CA ALA A 333 16.65 12.31 -1.71
C ALA A 333 17.26 13.71 -1.88
N TRP A 334 17.87 13.99 -3.03
CA TRP A 334 18.44 15.33 -3.29
C TRP A 334 17.38 16.38 -3.54
N ALA A 335 16.27 16.04 -4.20
CA ALA A 335 15.16 16.96 -4.41
C ALA A 335 14.53 17.50 -3.11
N THR A 336 14.81 16.87 -1.97
CA THR A 336 14.44 17.39 -0.65
C THR A 336 15.11 18.74 -0.35
N ILE A 337 16.38 18.90 -0.74
CA ILE A 337 17.14 20.16 -0.54
C ILE A 337 16.52 21.25 -1.40
N SER A 338 16.29 21.00 -2.68
CA SER A 338 15.64 21.96 -3.57
C SER A 338 14.27 22.37 -3.02
N ARG A 339 13.48 21.39 -2.55
CA ARG A 339 12.16 21.67 -1.96
C ARG A 339 12.21 22.59 -0.75
N LEU A 340 13.19 22.39 0.16
CA LEU A 340 13.39 23.28 1.31
C LEU A 340 13.83 24.68 0.89
N VAL A 341 14.70 24.81 -0.13
CA VAL A 341 15.10 26.09 -0.70
C VAL A 341 13.89 26.81 -1.34
N ASP A 342 13.07 26.10 -2.11
CA ASP A 342 11.86 26.63 -2.73
C ASP A 342 10.82 27.10 -1.71
N MET A 343 10.79 26.45 -0.55
CA MET A 343 9.99 26.89 0.61
C MET A 343 10.56 28.14 1.28
N GLY A 344 11.69 28.69 0.81
CA GLY A 344 12.31 29.90 1.35
C GLY A 344 13.26 29.65 2.51
N ILE A 345 13.69 28.41 2.78
CA ILE A 345 14.68 28.11 3.80
C ILE A 345 16.07 28.48 3.30
N PRO A 346 16.85 29.31 4.03
CA PRO A 346 18.20 29.65 3.63
C PRO A 346 19.11 28.42 3.50
N PRO A 347 19.84 28.24 2.38
CA PRO A 347 20.69 27.08 2.14
C PRO A 347 21.69 26.79 3.24
N PHE A 348 22.28 27.82 3.88
CA PHE A 348 23.24 27.62 4.96
C PHE A 348 22.63 26.97 6.21
N LEU A 349 21.33 27.19 6.48
CA LEU A 349 20.59 26.52 7.56
C LEU A 349 20.35 25.05 7.24
N ILE A 350 19.96 24.74 5.99
CA ILE A 350 19.80 23.36 5.52
C ILE A 350 21.14 22.63 5.65
N ALA A 351 22.20 23.23 5.12
CA ALA A 351 23.54 22.67 5.13
C ALA A 351 24.10 22.40 6.54
N SER A 352 23.73 23.22 7.52
CA SER A 352 24.22 23.08 8.91
C SER A 352 23.39 22.13 9.76
N THR A 353 22.16 21.80 9.36
CA THR A 353 21.24 21.01 10.19
C THR A 353 20.89 19.65 9.60
N LEU A 354 20.86 19.51 8.27
CA LEU A 354 20.50 18.25 7.62
C LEU A 354 21.64 17.23 7.75
N ASN A 355 21.37 16.14 8.45
CA ASN A 355 22.33 15.04 8.61
C ASN A 355 22.28 14.07 7.42
N ILE A 356 21.09 13.70 7.00
CA ILE A 356 20.86 12.71 5.97
C ILE A 356 19.51 12.97 5.30
N SER A 357 19.47 12.81 3.99
CA SER A 357 18.24 12.78 3.22
C SER A 357 18.05 11.39 2.61
N VAL A 358 16.85 10.84 2.76
CA VAL A 358 16.49 9.49 2.30
C VAL A 358 15.27 9.58 1.41
N ALA A 359 15.34 9.03 0.20
CA ALA A 359 14.12 8.80 -0.56
C ALA A 359 13.74 7.32 -0.48
N GLN A 360 12.44 7.06 -0.35
CA GLN A 360 11.89 5.73 -0.14
C GLN A 360 10.75 5.44 -1.09
N ARG A 361 10.75 4.22 -1.66
CA ARG A 361 9.63 3.67 -2.44
C ARG A 361 9.34 2.25 -1.99
N LEU A 362 8.10 1.82 -2.19
CA LEU A 362 7.71 0.42 -2.05
C LEU A 362 7.46 -0.16 -3.43
N VAL A 363 8.04 -1.31 -3.71
CA VAL A 363 7.80 -2.11 -4.92
C VAL A 363 7.23 -3.46 -4.52
N ARG A 364 6.28 -3.98 -5.30
CA ARG A 364 5.71 -5.31 -5.08
C ARG A 364 6.73 -6.38 -5.45
N LYS A 365 6.78 -7.43 -4.64
CA LYS A 365 7.60 -8.59 -4.94
C LYS A 365 6.83 -9.55 -5.86
N LEU A 366 7.48 -10.04 -6.89
CA LEU A 366 6.94 -11.12 -7.72
C LEU A 366 6.62 -12.34 -6.86
N CYS A 367 5.49 -12.96 -7.15
CA CYS A 367 5.12 -14.22 -6.53
C CYS A 367 6.10 -15.31 -6.94
N THR A 368 6.73 -15.96 -5.97
CA THR A 368 7.73 -17.01 -6.23
C THR A 368 7.15 -18.26 -6.87
N ALA A 369 5.86 -18.52 -6.64
CA ALA A 369 5.16 -19.69 -7.17
C ALA A 369 4.80 -19.56 -8.67
N CYS A 370 4.62 -18.32 -9.18
CA CYS A 370 4.12 -18.16 -10.55
C CYS A 370 4.93 -17.20 -11.45
N LYS A 371 5.98 -16.56 -10.95
CA LYS A 371 6.82 -15.72 -11.81
C LYS A 371 7.45 -16.54 -12.93
N GLN A 372 7.51 -15.98 -14.13
CA GLN A 372 8.13 -16.62 -15.29
C GLN A 372 9.31 -15.81 -15.78
N GLU A 373 10.42 -16.51 -16.05
CA GLU A 373 11.58 -15.93 -16.71
C GLU A 373 11.29 -15.69 -18.18
N VAL A 374 11.56 -14.48 -18.65
CA VAL A 374 11.36 -14.08 -20.05
C VAL A 374 12.59 -13.32 -20.54
N LYS A 375 12.85 -13.44 -21.84
CA LYS A 375 13.94 -12.70 -22.48
C LYS A 375 13.62 -11.20 -22.47
N LEU A 376 14.58 -10.38 -22.08
CA LEU A 376 14.42 -8.94 -22.09
C LEU A 376 14.25 -8.42 -23.53
N ARG A 377 13.24 -7.59 -23.73
CA ARG A 377 13.02 -6.83 -24.96
C ARG A 377 13.20 -5.35 -24.66
N PRO A 378 14.06 -4.62 -25.40
CA PRO A 378 14.31 -3.19 -25.15
C PRO A 378 13.06 -2.31 -25.18
N GLU A 379 12.04 -2.72 -25.95
CA GLU A 379 10.81 -1.96 -26.16
C GLU A 379 9.94 -1.82 -24.89
N ILE A 380 10.15 -2.68 -23.88
CA ILE A 380 9.40 -2.61 -22.62
C ILE A 380 9.96 -1.58 -21.64
N LEU A 381 11.09 -0.95 -21.98
CA LEU A 381 11.75 0.05 -21.15
C LEU A 381 11.35 1.47 -21.55
N PRO A 382 11.35 2.42 -20.60
CA PRO A 382 11.24 3.83 -20.96
C PRO A 382 12.39 4.26 -21.88
N LYS A 383 12.11 5.22 -22.79
CA LYS A 383 13.13 5.79 -23.66
C LYS A 383 14.26 6.42 -22.82
N GLY A 384 15.50 6.13 -23.17
CA GLY A 384 16.67 6.70 -22.49
C GLY A 384 17.20 5.89 -21.32
N VAL A 385 16.52 4.86 -20.85
CA VAL A 385 17.01 3.99 -19.79
C VAL A 385 18.08 3.04 -20.32
N ILE A 386 19.29 3.17 -19.79
CA ILE A 386 20.41 2.28 -20.11
C ILE A 386 20.44 1.18 -19.05
N LEU A 387 20.15 -0.05 -19.49
CA LEU A 387 20.29 -1.21 -18.60
C LEU A 387 21.77 -1.58 -18.41
N PRO A 388 22.12 -2.06 -17.21
CA PRO A 388 23.38 -2.77 -17.03
C PRO A 388 23.50 -3.92 -18.02
N LYS A 389 24.69 -4.08 -18.64
CA LYS A 389 24.94 -5.07 -19.71
C LYS A 389 24.69 -6.54 -19.31
N ASN A 390 24.61 -6.81 -18.01
CA ASN A 390 24.38 -8.13 -17.41
C ASN A 390 22.89 -8.54 -17.38
N ILE A 391 21.93 -7.60 -17.56
CA ILE A 391 20.51 -7.93 -17.54
C ILE A 391 20.04 -8.40 -18.92
N GLN A 392 20.14 -9.70 -19.18
CA GLN A 392 19.64 -10.32 -20.43
C GLN A 392 18.24 -10.92 -20.27
N LYS A 393 17.79 -11.14 -19.04
CA LYS A 393 16.52 -11.78 -18.67
C LYS A 393 15.85 -10.98 -17.57
N HIS A 394 14.55 -11.06 -17.54
CA HIS A 394 13.75 -10.52 -16.43
C HIS A 394 12.60 -11.49 -16.09
N TYR A 395 11.85 -11.19 -15.04
CA TYR A 395 10.73 -12.01 -14.64
C TYR A 395 9.43 -11.23 -14.79
N LYS A 396 8.41 -11.91 -15.36
CA LYS A 396 7.07 -11.38 -15.55
C LYS A 396 6.13 -11.92 -14.46
N ALA A 397 5.20 -11.07 -14.01
CA ALA A 397 4.09 -11.46 -13.16
C ALA A 397 3.07 -12.25 -13.98
N VAL A 398 2.67 -13.45 -13.51
CA VAL A 398 1.68 -14.30 -14.20
C VAL A 398 0.37 -14.30 -13.43
N GLY A 399 0.40 -14.68 -12.15
CA GLY A 399 -0.77 -14.86 -11.31
C GLY A 399 -1.04 -16.34 -11.00
N CYS A 400 -1.36 -16.63 -9.74
CA CYS A 400 -1.79 -17.93 -9.25
C CYS A 400 -2.61 -17.78 -7.97
N SER A 401 -3.17 -18.86 -7.46
CA SER A 401 -3.96 -18.87 -6.21
C SER A 401 -3.20 -18.27 -5.02
N GLU A 402 -1.87 -18.52 -4.91
CA GLU A 402 -1.07 -18.02 -3.80
C GLU A 402 -0.89 -16.49 -3.77
N CYS A 403 -0.94 -15.84 -4.91
CA CYS A 403 -0.82 -14.38 -5.02
C CYS A 403 -2.15 -13.71 -5.39
N TYR A 404 -3.25 -14.44 -5.26
CA TYR A 404 -4.58 -13.93 -5.61
C TYR A 404 -4.65 -13.43 -7.06
N HIS A 405 -3.95 -14.12 -7.96
CA HIS A 405 -3.83 -13.87 -9.39
C HIS A 405 -3.22 -12.48 -9.76
N THR A 406 -2.67 -11.78 -8.78
CA THR A 406 -2.00 -10.50 -9.04
C THR A 406 -0.60 -10.67 -9.64
N GLY A 407 0.00 -11.85 -9.53
CA GLY A 407 1.40 -12.12 -9.89
C GLY A 407 2.40 -11.57 -8.86
N TYR A 408 1.93 -10.91 -7.77
CA TYR A 408 2.77 -10.31 -6.74
C TYR A 408 2.32 -10.76 -5.35
N LYS A 409 3.28 -10.85 -4.41
CA LYS A 409 3.02 -11.21 -3.02
C LYS A 409 3.97 -10.46 -2.08
N GLY A 410 3.41 -9.48 -1.37
CA GLY A 410 4.15 -8.61 -0.47
C GLY A 410 4.96 -7.53 -1.19
N ARG A 411 5.58 -6.67 -0.39
CA ARG A 411 6.31 -5.49 -0.86
C ARG A 411 7.72 -5.48 -0.33
N LYS A 412 8.62 -4.75 -1.00
CA LYS A 412 9.97 -4.46 -0.54
C LYS A 412 10.23 -2.97 -0.68
N ALA A 413 10.80 -2.35 0.34
CA ALA A 413 11.26 -0.98 0.24
C ALA A 413 12.59 -0.92 -0.50
N ILE A 414 12.77 0.16 -1.25
CA ILE A 414 14.03 0.60 -1.85
C ILE A 414 14.34 2.00 -1.38
N TYR A 415 15.60 2.28 -1.22
CA TYR A 415 16.08 3.52 -0.65
C TYR A 415 17.09 4.20 -1.55
N GLU A 416 17.13 5.53 -1.53
CA GLU A 416 18.23 6.35 -1.97
C GLU A 416 18.67 7.14 -0.74
N ILE A 417 19.89 6.94 -0.30
CA ILE A 417 20.40 7.47 0.98
C ILE A 417 21.56 8.40 0.70
N ILE A 418 21.38 9.68 0.99
CA ILE A 418 22.39 10.71 0.79
C ILE A 418 22.80 11.31 2.15
N PRO A 419 23.92 10.85 2.72
CA PRO A 419 24.53 11.51 3.88
C PRO A 419 25.05 12.89 3.48
N ILE A 420 24.77 13.92 4.30
CA ILE A 420 25.24 15.27 4.03
C ILE A 420 26.68 15.41 4.51
N THR A 421 27.61 15.30 3.57
CA THR A 421 29.06 15.41 3.78
C THR A 421 29.50 16.87 3.64
N LYS A 422 30.76 17.17 4.04
CA LYS A 422 31.33 18.52 3.89
C LYS A 422 31.31 19.02 2.43
N GLU A 423 31.51 18.14 1.46
CA GLU A 423 31.43 18.47 0.02
C GLU A 423 30.01 18.87 -0.38
N LEU A 424 28.98 18.11 0.09
CA LEU A 424 27.58 18.45 -0.17
C LEU A 424 27.14 19.71 0.59
N VAL A 425 27.65 19.97 1.78
CA VAL A 425 27.43 21.23 2.51
C VAL A 425 27.81 22.43 1.64
N GLN A 426 28.99 22.40 0.99
CA GLN A 426 29.43 23.47 0.09
C GLN A 426 28.51 23.60 -1.12
N LYS A 427 28.11 22.48 -1.75
CA LYS A 427 27.16 22.49 -2.88
C LYS A 427 25.82 23.09 -2.49
N ILE A 428 25.27 22.73 -1.33
CA ILE A 428 24.01 23.29 -0.83
C ILE A 428 24.14 24.80 -0.61
N GLN A 429 25.24 25.26 0.03
CA GLN A 429 25.48 26.69 0.27
C GLN A 429 25.59 27.49 -1.02
N ASN A 430 26.22 26.93 -2.04
CA ASN A 430 26.37 27.53 -3.36
C ASN A 430 25.09 27.41 -4.23
N LYS A 431 24.05 26.74 -3.76
CA LYS A 431 22.83 26.42 -4.52
C LYS A 431 23.10 25.57 -5.78
N GLU A 432 24.11 24.71 -5.73
CA GLU A 432 24.40 23.76 -6.79
C GLU A 432 23.39 22.59 -6.66
N LEU A 433 22.46 22.48 -7.62
CA LEU A 433 21.40 21.49 -7.59
C LEU A 433 21.80 20.17 -8.27
N GLU A 434 22.86 20.18 -9.08
CA GLU A 434 23.36 19.00 -9.78
C GLU A 434 24.36 18.24 -8.91
N VAL A 435 24.09 16.96 -8.68
CA VAL A 435 24.91 16.09 -7.82
C VAL A 435 25.21 14.74 -8.42
N ASP A 436 24.85 14.49 -9.68
CA ASP A 436 25.02 13.19 -10.32
C ASP A 436 26.47 12.69 -10.30
N GLU A 437 27.41 13.58 -10.60
CA GLU A 437 28.86 13.26 -10.51
C GLU A 437 29.28 12.86 -9.09
N TYR A 438 28.74 13.56 -8.08
CA TYR A 438 28.99 13.24 -6.68
C TYR A 438 28.44 11.86 -6.32
N LEU A 439 27.20 11.56 -6.72
CA LEU A 439 26.56 10.26 -6.45
C LEU A 439 27.35 9.12 -7.08
N ILE A 440 27.79 9.29 -8.32
CA ILE A 440 28.62 8.31 -9.04
C ILE A 440 29.97 8.13 -8.33
N LYS A 441 30.67 9.21 -8.01
CA LYS A 441 31.98 9.22 -7.33
C LYS A 441 31.94 8.46 -5.99
N HIS A 442 30.86 8.68 -5.22
CA HIS A 442 30.68 8.10 -3.89
C HIS A 442 29.89 6.79 -3.91
N LYS A 443 29.56 6.25 -5.11
CA LYS A 443 28.81 4.98 -5.29
C LYS A 443 27.47 4.96 -4.56
N ILE A 444 26.83 6.12 -4.44
CA ILE A 444 25.48 6.24 -3.85
C ILE A 444 24.48 5.73 -4.89
N LYS A 445 23.70 4.74 -4.51
CA LYS A 445 22.70 4.14 -5.40
C LYS A 445 21.44 4.98 -5.40
N THR A 446 21.00 5.40 -6.59
CA THR A 446 19.71 6.07 -6.78
C THR A 446 18.55 5.07 -6.65
N LEU A 447 17.32 5.59 -6.50
CA LEU A 447 16.11 4.74 -6.53
C LEU A 447 16.01 3.91 -7.80
N GLN A 448 16.39 4.47 -8.97
CA GLN A 448 16.44 3.74 -10.25
C GLN A 448 17.42 2.57 -10.22
N MET A 449 18.63 2.81 -9.73
CA MET A 449 19.66 1.75 -9.63
C MET A 449 19.20 0.63 -8.71
N ASN A 450 18.62 0.96 -7.56
CA ASN A 450 18.10 -0.03 -6.62
C ASN A 450 16.89 -0.80 -7.18
N ALA A 451 16.01 -0.12 -7.93
CA ALA A 451 14.91 -0.77 -8.64
C ALA A 451 15.42 -1.77 -9.69
N LEU A 452 16.40 -1.39 -10.52
CA LEU A 452 17.03 -2.28 -11.52
C LEU A 452 17.72 -3.47 -10.88
N ASN A 453 18.40 -3.28 -9.76
CA ASN A 453 19.01 -4.39 -9.00
C ASN A 453 17.96 -5.42 -8.56
N LEU A 454 16.75 -4.98 -8.15
CA LEU A 454 15.69 -5.90 -7.78
C LEU A 454 15.08 -6.62 -8.99
N VAL A 455 15.05 -5.98 -10.15
CA VAL A 455 14.65 -6.63 -11.42
C VAL A 455 15.66 -7.71 -11.82
N GLU A 456 16.95 -7.40 -11.75
CA GLU A 456 18.02 -8.36 -12.02
C GLU A 456 17.95 -9.60 -11.12
N GLN A 457 17.67 -9.39 -9.84
CA GLN A 457 17.47 -10.47 -8.85
C GLN A 457 16.15 -11.24 -9.02
N GLY A 458 15.27 -10.82 -9.93
CA GLY A 458 13.96 -11.43 -10.12
C GLY A 458 13.04 -11.28 -8.89
N ILE A 459 13.26 -10.23 -8.10
CA ILE A 459 12.42 -9.91 -6.92
C ILE A 459 11.19 -9.12 -7.34
N THR A 460 11.32 -8.23 -8.32
CA THR A 460 10.23 -7.44 -8.88
C THR A 460 10.25 -7.50 -10.40
N SER A 461 9.24 -6.94 -11.06
CA SER A 461 9.18 -6.89 -12.53
C SER A 461 9.51 -5.49 -13.05
N ILE A 462 9.81 -5.40 -14.37
CA ILE A 462 10.04 -4.13 -15.05
C ILE A 462 8.77 -3.27 -15.01
N GLU A 463 7.61 -3.85 -15.22
CA GLU A 463 6.32 -3.16 -15.21
C GLU A 463 6.06 -2.48 -13.86
N GLU A 464 6.46 -3.11 -12.75
CA GLU A 464 6.30 -2.52 -11.41
C GLU A 464 7.19 -1.32 -11.18
N VAL A 465 8.44 -1.38 -11.67
CA VAL A 465 9.42 -0.29 -11.49
C VAL A 465 9.41 0.74 -12.62
N TYR A 466 8.65 0.51 -13.68
CA TYR A 466 8.56 1.40 -14.85
C TYR A 466 8.39 2.89 -14.49
N PRO A 467 7.48 3.27 -13.53
CA PRO A 467 7.34 4.66 -13.13
C PRO A 467 8.59 5.27 -12.49
N LEU A 468 9.46 4.43 -11.89
CA LEU A 468 10.73 4.88 -11.30
C LEU A 468 11.83 5.04 -12.33
N LEU A 469 11.71 4.33 -13.45
CA LEU A 469 12.69 4.38 -14.54
C LEU A 469 12.39 5.50 -15.53
N ALA A 470 11.16 5.99 -15.58
CA ALA A 470 10.69 7.02 -16.52
C ALA A 470 10.96 8.47 -16.07
N HIS A 471 11.56 8.64 -14.86
CA HIS A 471 11.82 9.98 -14.26
C HIS A 471 13.29 10.31 -14.28
#